data_aeb601130b9978072d091c3777084727
#
_entry.id   aeb601130b9978072d091c3777084727
#
_cell.length_a   1.000
_cell.length_b   1.000
_cell.length_c   1.000
_cell.angle_alpha   90.00
_cell.angle_beta   90.00
_cell.angle_gamma   90.00
#
_symmetry.space_group_name_H-M   'P 1'
#
loop_
_entity.id
_entity.type
_entity.pdbx_description
1 polymer ?
#
loop_
_entity_poly.entity_id
_entity_poly.type
_entity_poly.pdbx_seq_one_letter_code
_entity_poly.pdbx_strand_id
1 'polypeptide(L)'
;VGSEMCIRDRIYTGFWGFYAACNIPIFDLGPEYGMEGVTFWTATNIYVTPTSLGGITFNFLMSLSGGLMAGYLISKGDPFWTYSSGLAGIICASAGNDLYHPIQSFIIAMVGVWVAYKLHYWVERKFKIDDAVGAVAVHGYAGVAGLIICGFVLNLSLIHISEPTRLLS
;
A
#
# COMPACT_ATOMS: atom_id res chain seq x y z
N VAL A 1 -17.26 -16.48 12.37
CA VAL A 1 -15.79 -16.27 12.31
C VAL A 1 -15.18 -17.01 11.12
N GLY A 2 -15.49 -18.29 10.90
CA GLY A 2 -14.87 -19.08 9.82
C GLY A 2 -15.21 -18.62 8.41
N SER A 3 -16.46 -18.29 8.12
CA SER A 3 -16.89 -17.81 6.81
C SER A 3 -16.31 -16.44 6.44
N GLU A 4 -16.19 -15.54 7.40
CA GLU A 4 -15.60 -14.21 7.19
C GLU A 4 -14.10 -14.27 6.92
N MET A 5 -13.38 -15.19 7.57
CA MET A 5 -11.97 -15.43 7.28
C MET A 5 -11.75 -15.89 5.84
N CYS A 6 -12.55 -16.84 5.36
CA CYS A 6 -12.46 -17.32 3.97
C CYS A 6 -12.77 -16.23 2.94
N ILE A 7 -13.68 -15.30 3.23
CA ILE A 7 -13.97 -14.18 2.36
C ILE A 7 -12.78 -13.23 2.29
N ARG A 8 -12.16 -12.91 3.41
CA ARG A 8 -11.00 -12.01 3.46
C ARG A 8 -9.76 -12.59 2.77
N ASP A 9 -9.51 -13.88 2.90
CA ASP A 9 -8.43 -14.55 2.17
C ASP A 9 -8.59 -14.43 0.65
N ARG A 10 -9.83 -14.55 0.16
CA ARG A 10 -10.15 -14.34 -1.26
C ARG A 10 -9.94 -12.89 -1.68
N ILE A 11 -10.27 -11.94 -0.81
CA ILE A 11 -10.04 -10.52 -1.04
C ILE A 11 -8.54 -10.23 -1.14
N TYR A 12 -7.70 -10.82 -0.29
CA TYR A 12 -6.25 -10.66 -0.40
C TYR A 12 -5.71 -11.13 -1.76
N THR A 13 -6.16 -12.29 -2.22
CA THR A 13 -5.77 -12.79 -3.54
C THR A 13 -6.24 -11.86 -4.67
N GLY A 14 -7.47 -11.34 -4.55
CA GLY A 14 -8.00 -10.34 -5.49
C GLY A 14 -7.19 -9.06 -5.51
N PHE A 15 -6.79 -8.56 -4.36
CA PHE A 15 -5.92 -7.38 -4.25
C PHE A 15 -4.53 -7.61 -4.83
N TRP A 16 -3.95 -8.79 -4.65
CA TRP A 16 -2.70 -9.13 -5.34
C TRP A 16 -2.86 -9.04 -6.86
N GLY A 17 -3.93 -9.61 -7.42
CA GLY A 17 -4.23 -9.51 -8.84
C GLY A 17 -4.44 -8.06 -9.30
N PHE A 18 -5.12 -7.24 -8.50
CA PHE A 18 -5.28 -5.82 -8.77
C PHE A 18 -3.94 -5.10 -8.81
N TYR A 19 -3.06 -5.31 -7.83
CA TYR A 19 -1.71 -4.73 -7.84
C TYR A 19 -0.90 -5.16 -9.04
N ALA A 20 -0.91 -6.45 -9.36
CA ALA A 20 -0.22 -6.98 -10.52
C ALA A 20 -0.73 -6.31 -11.81
N ALA A 21 -2.05 -6.20 -11.97
CA ALA A 21 -2.65 -5.60 -13.16
C ALA A 21 -2.38 -4.09 -13.30
N CYS A 22 -2.37 -3.35 -12.19
CA CYS A 22 -2.13 -1.90 -12.21
C CYS A 22 -0.66 -1.52 -12.38
N ASN A 23 0.25 -2.41 -11.99
CA ASN A 23 1.68 -2.09 -11.90
C ASN A 23 2.55 -2.91 -12.88
N ILE A 24 2.00 -3.80 -13.66
CA ILE A 24 2.73 -4.44 -14.76
C ILE A 24 2.81 -3.46 -15.93
N PRO A 25 4.01 -3.26 -16.52
CA PRO A 25 4.11 -2.50 -17.76
C PRO A 25 3.24 -3.19 -18.82
N ILE A 26 2.20 -2.51 -19.23
CA ILE A 26 1.50 -2.87 -20.44
C ILE A 26 2.43 -2.47 -21.56
N PHE A 27 3.23 -3.41 -22.01
CA PHE A 27 4.06 -3.41 -23.21
C PHE A 27 4.42 -2.02 -23.78
N ASP A 28 5.65 -1.88 -24.16
CA ASP A 28 6.07 -0.84 -25.10
C ASP A 28 5.10 -0.85 -26.29
N LEU A 29 4.14 0.05 -26.27
CA LEU A 29 3.09 0.14 -27.30
C LEU A 29 3.67 0.58 -28.65
N GLY A 30 5.00 0.77 -28.73
CA GLY A 30 5.70 1.10 -29.94
C GLY A 30 5.44 2.51 -30.48
N PRO A 31 6.21 2.92 -31.48
CA PRO A 31 6.13 4.26 -32.06
C PRO A 31 4.80 4.59 -32.73
N GLU A 32 4.04 3.59 -33.14
CA GLU A 32 2.71 3.74 -33.76
C GLU A 32 1.66 4.38 -32.83
N TYR A 33 1.87 4.32 -31.52
CA TYR A 33 1.01 4.95 -30.52
C TYR A 33 1.60 6.25 -29.95
N GLY A 34 2.71 6.76 -30.52
CA GLY A 34 3.36 7.98 -30.06
C GLY A 34 4.03 7.85 -28.69
N MET A 35 4.28 6.63 -28.23
CA MET A 35 4.83 6.32 -26.93
C MET A 35 6.29 5.89 -26.97
N GLU A 36 6.97 6.23 -28.05
CA GLU A 36 8.40 5.95 -28.24
C GLU A 36 9.21 6.64 -27.13
N GLY A 37 9.96 5.86 -26.38
CA GLY A 37 10.77 6.37 -25.27
C GLY A 37 10.02 6.69 -23.98
N VAL A 38 8.70 6.45 -23.92
CA VAL A 38 7.95 6.53 -22.67
C VAL A 38 8.10 5.21 -21.93
N THR A 39 9.05 5.15 -21.03
CA THR A 39 9.10 4.08 -20.05
C THR A 39 8.02 4.38 -18.99
N PHE A 40 7.02 3.53 -18.89
CA PHE A 40 5.95 3.61 -17.87
C PHE A 40 6.48 3.46 -16.43
N TRP A 41 7.80 3.36 -16.25
CA TRP A 41 8.45 2.96 -15.02
C TRP A 41 9.47 3.97 -14.53
N THR A 42 8.97 5.08 -14.03
CA THR A 42 9.78 6.04 -13.26
C THR A 42 10.33 5.42 -11.97
N ALA A 43 9.67 4.40 -11.43
CA ALA A 43 10.11 3.69 -10.24
C ALA A 43 11.49 3.05 -10.37
N THR A 44 11.79 2.44 -11.51
CA THR A 44 13.09 1.85 -11.77
C THR A 44 14.20 2.89 -11.72
N ASN A 45 13.91 4.13 -12.13
CA ASN A 45 14.88 5.22 -12.11
C ASN A 45 15.05 5.82 -10.71
N ILE A 46 14.02 5.77 -9.87
CA ILE A 46 14.04 6.34 -8.52
C ILE A 46 14.82 5.46 -7.53
N TYR A 47 14.63 4.15 -7.59
CA TYR A 47 15.25 3.22 -6.64
C TYR A 47 16.31 2.30 -7.26
N VAL A 48 16.60 2.45 -8.57
CA VAL A 48 17.53 1.60 -9.34
C VAL A 48 17.14 0.11 -9.29
N THR A 49 15.94 -0.20 -8.84
CA THR A 49 15.40 -1.56 -8.78
C THR A 49 14.37 -1.73 -9.89
N PRO A 50 14.56 -2.72 -10.79
CA PRO A 50 13.58 -2.97 -11.83
C PRO A 50 12.26 -3.38 -11.16
N THR A 51 11.19 -2.64 -11.45
CA THR A 51 9.85 -3.04 -11.04
C THR A 51 9.47 -4.29 -11.83
N SER A 52 9.22 -5.35 -11.10
CA SER A 52 8.86 -6.65 -11.67
C SER A 52 7.64 -7.19 -10.93
N LEU A 53 6.97 -8.17 -11.52
CA LEU A 53 5.88 -8.89 -10.84
C LEU A 53 6.37 -9.48 -9.51
N GLY A 54 7.62 -9.94 -9.46
CA GLY A 54 8.23 -10.42 -8.22
C GLY A 54 8.38 -9.33 -7.16
N GLY A 55 8.86 -8.15 -7.54
CA GLY A 55 8.99 -6.99 -6.64
C GLY A 55 7.65 -6.52 -6.10
N ILE A 56 6.64 -6.38 -6.96
CA ILE A 56 5.27 -6.03 -6.58
C ILE A 56 4.69 -7.06 -5.62
N THR A 57 4.85 -8.35 -5.92
CA THR A 57 4.38 -9.44 -5.07
C THR A 57 5.06 -9.41 -3.70
N PHE A 58 6.36 -9.16 -3.68
CA PHE A 58 7.11 -9.08 -2.44
C PHE A 58 6.67 -7.89 -1.57
N ASN A 59 6.50 -6.71 -2.15
CA ASN A 59 5.97 -5.54 -1.45
C ASN A 59 4.53 -5.75 -0.95
N PHE A 60 3.70 -6.43 -1.75
CA PHE A 60 2.37 -6.83 -1.33
C PHE A 60 2.41 -7.74 -0.09
N LEU A 61 3.25 -8.76 -0.09
CA LEU A 61 3.41 -9.67 1.06
C LEU A 61 3.96 -8.95 2.29
N MET A 62 4.88 -8.02 2.10
CA MET A 62 5.43 -7.21 3.19
C MET A 62 4.37 -6.29 3.81
N SER A 63 3.56 -5.62 2.99
CA SER A 63 2.48 -4.77 3.47
C SER A 63 1.37 -5.59 4.14
N LEU A 64 1.02 -6.76 3.59
CA LEU A 64 0.08 -7.70 4.21
C LEU A 64 0.57 -8.14 5.59
N SER A 65 1.83 -8.58 5.67
CA SER A 65 2.44 -9.05 6.91
C SER A 65 2.53 -7.95 7.97
N GLY A 66 2.95 -6.75 7.58
CA GLY A 66 3.00 -5.58 8.46
C GLY A 66 1.61 -5.20 8.98
N GLY A 67 0.61 -5.25 8.12
CA GLY A 67 -0.78 -4.99 8.48
C GLY A 67 -1.32 -6.01 9.49
N LEU A 68 -1.17 -7.30 9.20
CA LEU A 68 -1.60 -8.39 10.08
C LEU A 68 -0.92 -8.30 11.45
N MET A 69 0.39 -8.10 11.47
CA MET A 69 1.14 -7.99 12.71
C MET A 69 0.71 -6.78 13.54
N ALA A 70 0.57 -5.61 12.91
CA ALA A 70 0.12 -4.41 13.61
C ALA A 70 -1.30 -4.59 14.17
N GLY A 71 -2.21 -5.15 13.38
CA GLY A 71 -3.57 -5.43 13.81
C GLY A 71 -3.63 -6.37 15.02
N TYR A 72 -2.87 -7.46 14.96
CA TYR A 72 -2.76 -8.40 16.07
C TYR A 72 -2.25 -7.73 17.36
N LEU A 73 -1.17 -6.97 17.24
CA LEU A 73 -0.55 -6.30 18.41
C LEU A 73 -1.46 -5.23 19.01
N ILE A 74 -2.08 -4.40 18.19
CA ILE A 74 -2.89 -3.27 18.64
C ILE A 74 -4.22 -3.74 19.23
N SER A 75 -4.83 -4.76 18.63
CA SER A 75 -6.11 -5.31 19.07
C SER A 75 -5.99 -6.39 20.16
N LYS A 76 -4.74 -6.74 20.53
CA LYS A 76 -4.43 -7.82 21.48
C LYS A 76 -4.98 -9.19 21.02
N GLY A 77 -4.89 -9.44 19.72
CA GLY A 77 -5.28 -10.71 19.14
C GLY A 77 -6.76 -10.82 18.77
N ASP A 78 -7.51 -9.73 18.73
CA ASP A 78 -8.88 -9.75 18.20
C ASP A 78 -8.90 -10.24 16.75
N PRO A 79 -9.66 -11.31 16.44
CA PRO A 79 -9.66 -11.89 15.10
C PRO A 79 -10.18 -10.92 14.03
N PHE A 80 -11.20 -10.12 14.35
CA PHE A 80 -11.75 -9.16 13.40
C PHE A 80 -10.68 -8.16 12.95
N TRP A 81 -10.01 -7.51 13.90
CA TRP A 81 -8.96 -6.54 13.60
C TRP A 81 -7.72 -7.17 13.02
N THR A 82 -7.32 -8.34 13.48
CA THR A 82 -6.14 -9.01 12.92
C THR A 82 -6.27 -9.20 11.41
N TYR A 83 -7.37 -9.78 10.95
CA TYR A 83 -7.57 -10.01 9.52
C TYR A 83 -7.95 -8.74 8.74
N SER A 84 -8.76 -7.85 9.29
CA SER A 84 -9.09 -6.57 8.62
C SER A 84 -7.86 -5.69 8.44
N SER A 85 -6.94 -5.75 9.37
CA SER A 85 -5.70 -4.97 9.32
C SER A 85 -4.73 -5.41 8.24
N GLY A 86 -4.75 -6.69 7.83
CA GLY A 86 -4.02 -7.11 6.64
C GLY A 86 -4.46 -6.34 5.41
N LEU A 87 -5.77 -6.20 5.22
CA LEU A 87 -6.34 -5.43 4.12
C LEU A 87 -6.03 -3.93 4.26
N ALA A 88 -6.18 -3.36 5.46
CA ALA A 88 -5.83 -1.96 5.72
C ALA A 88 -4.36 -1.65 5.43
N GLY A 89 -3.45 -2.57 5.77
CA GLY A 89 -2.02 -2.46 5.48
C GLY A 89 -1.73 -2.45 3.99
N ILE A 90 -2.33 -3.37 3.24
CA ILE A 90 -2.23 -3.41 1.78
C ILE A 90 -2.74 -2.08 1.20
N ILE A 91 -3.92 -1.63 1.58
CA ILE A 91 -4.52 -0.40 1.06
C ILE A 91 -3.65 0.83 1.38
N CYS A 92 -3.11 0.91 2.58
CA CYS A 92 -2.21 2.00 2.96
C CYS A 92 -0.93 2.03 2.11
N ALA A 93 -0.34 0.87 1.85
CA ALA A 93 0.88 0.78 1.04
C ALA A 93 0.62 0.86 -0.48
N SER A 94 -0.64 0.80 -0.93
CA SER A 94 -0.98 0.70 -2.35
C SER A 94 -0.50 1.88 -3.18
N ALA A 95 -0.50 3.08 -2.61
CA ALA A 95 -0.12 4.31 -3.33
C ALA A 95 1.34 4.31 -3.86
N GLY A 96 2.20 3.48 -3.31
CA GLY A 96 3.60 3.38 -3.73
C GLY A 96 4.13 1.95 -3.73
N ASN A 97 3.26 0.97 -3.91
CA ASN A 97 3.65 -0.45 -3.83
C ASN A 97 4.73 -0.85 -4.85
N ASP A 98 4.76 -0.21 -5.99
CA ASP A 98 5.77 -0.36 -7.05
C ASP A 98 7.04 0.47 -6.77
N LEU A 99 6.97 1.44 -5.88
CA LEU A 99 8.02 2.43 -5.61
C LEU A 99 8.74 2.20 -4.28
N TYR A 100 8.07 1.59 -3.31
CA TYR A 100 8.64 1.39 -1.98
C TYR A 100 9.67 0.27 -1.95
N HIS A 101 10.68 0.46 -1.11
CA HIS A 101 11.49 -0.65 -0.65
C HIS A 101 10.62 -1.59 0.23
N PRO A 102 10.82 -2.92 0.19
CA PRO A 102 9.99 -3.87 0.95
C PRO A 102 9.85 -3.55 2.45
N ILE A 103 10.93 -3.10 3.08
CA ILE A 103 10.91 -2.69 4.49
C ILE A 103 10.04 -1.46 4.69
N GLN A 104 10.05 -0.51 3.75
CA GLN A 104 9.18 0.67 3.79
C GLN A 104 7.71 0.26 3.68
N SER A 105 7.37 -0.64 2.75
CA SER A 105 6.01 -1.18 2.60
C SER A 105 5.51 -1.80 3.90
N PHE A 106 6.35 -2.56 4.58
CA PHE A 106 6.03 -3.17 5.87
C PHE A 106 5.74 -2.12 6.95
N ILE A 107 6.63 -1.14 7.11
CA ILE A 107 6.49 -0.08 8.12
C ILE A 107 5.28 0.82 7.81
N ILE A 108 5.09 1.20 6.55
CA ILE A 108 3.96 2.03 6.11
C ILE A 108 2.64 1.32 6.40
N ALA A 109 2.56 0.03 6.13
CA ALA A 109 1.39 -0.77 6.45
C ALA A 109 1.09 -0.79 7.96
N MET A 110 2.11 -0.94 8.80
CA MET A 110 1.94 -0.89 10.26
C MET A 110 1.41 0.46 10.74
N VAL A 111 1.98 1.55 10.23
CA VAL A 111 1.55 2.92 10.57
C VAL A 111 0.11 3.16 10.10
N GLY A 112 -0.21 2.77 8.88
CA GLY A 112 -1.57 2.91 8.33
C GLY A 112 -2.63 2.17 9.15
N VAL A 113 -2.32 0.96 9.57
CA VAL A 113 -3.20 0.17 10.44
C VAL A 113 -3.39 0.86 11.80
N TRP A 114 -2.32 1.36 12.39
CA TRP A 114 -2.42 2.09 13.66
C TRP A 114 -3.32 3.33 13.54
N VAL A 115 -3.16 4.11 12.47
CA VAL A 115 -4.01 5.28 12.18
C VAL A 115 -5.47 4.86 11.97
N ALA A 116 -5.72 3.85 11.14
CA ALA A 116 -7.06 3.37 10.85
C ALA A 116 -7.78 2.86 12.10
N TYR A 117 -7.10 2.09 12.94
CA TYR A 117 -7.62 1.58 14.21
C TYR A 117 -7.99 2.71 15.17
N LYS A 118 -7.12 3.71 15.33
CA LYS A 118 -7.37 4.85 16.23
C LYS A 118 -8.51 5.73 15.73
N LEU A 119 -8.56 6.01 14.43
CA LEU A 119 -9.62 6.83 13.83
C LEU A 119 -10.97 6.12 13.88
N HIS A 120 -11.02 4.81 13.64
CA HIS A 120 -12.25 4.03 13.75
C HIS A 120 -12.93 4.26 15.11
N TYR A 121 -12.25 3.96 16.18
CA TYR A 121 -12.83 4.11 17.53
C TYR A 121 -13.04 5.58 17.94
N TRP A 122 -12.25 6.52 17.40
CA TRP A 122 -12.46 7.93 17.66
C TRP A 122 -13.73 8.44 16.99
N VAL A 123 -13.95 8.10 15.72
CA VAL A 123 -15.16 8.49 14.96
C VAL A 123 -16.40 7.86 15.57
N GLU A 124 -16.35 6.57 15.87
CA GLU A 124 -17.44 5.84 16.49
C GLU A 124 -17.89 6.48 17.80
N ARG A 125 -16.95 6.79 18.68
CA ARG A 125 -17.25 7.43 19.95
C ARG A 125 -17.75 8.87 19.82
N LYS A 126 -17.16 9.66 18.90
CA LYS A 126 -17.46 11.09 18.76
C LYS A 126 -18.72 11.35 17.97
N PHE A 127 -18.91 10.66 16.86
CA PHE A 127 -20.00 10.89 15.93
C PHE A 127 -21.09 9.83 16.02
N LYS A 128 -20.91 8.80 16.81
CA LYS A 128 -21.85 7.66 16.97
C LYS A 128 -22.20 7.03 15.61
N ILE A 129 -21.22 6.98 14.69
CA ILE A 129 -21.35 6.33 13.39
C ILE A 129 -20.78 4.92 13.55
N ASP A 130 -21.62 3.93 13.30
CA ASP A 130 -21.24 2.52 13.36
C ASP A 130 -20.64 2.09 12.00
N ASP A 131 -19.39 1.67 12.01
CA ASP A 131 -18.72 1.02 10.88
C ASP A 131 -18.60 -0.49 11.17
N ALA A 132 -19.75 -1.17 11.18
CA ALA A 132 -19.91 -2.55 11.65
C ALA A 132 -18.96 -3.56 11.00
N VAL A 133 -18.57 -3.34 9.75
CA VAL A 133 -17.63 -4.20 8.99
C VAL A 133 -16.23 -3.60 8.87
N GLY A 134 -16.00 -2.43 9.42
CA GLY A 134 -14.72 -1.75 9.35
C GLY A 134 -14.35 -1.25 7.95
N ALA A 135 -15.31 -1.15 7.04
CA ALA A 135 -15.04 -0.77 5.65
C ALA A 135 -14.49 0.65 5.53
N VAL A 136 -15.06 1.59 6.26
CA VAL A 136 -14.59 2.99 6.28
C VAL A 136 -13.20 3.08 6.89
N ALA A 137 -12.95 2.32 7.96
CA ALA A 137 -11.62 2.28 8.59
C ALA A 137 -10.57 1.73 7.64
N VAL A 138 -10.85 0.58 7.02
CA VAL A 138 -9.91 -0.15 6.18
C VAL A 138 -9.65 0.56 4.85
N HIS A 139 -10.68 1.05 4.18
CA HIS A 139 -10.54 1.69 2.86
C HIS A 139 -10.35 3.21 2.97
N GLY A 140 -11.15 3.88 3.80
CA GLY A 140 -11.11 5.32 3.94
C GLY A 140 -9.88 5.80 4.72
N TYR A 141 -9.80 5.45 5.99
CA TYR A 141 -8.74 6.01 6.85
C TYR A 141 -7.35 5.47 6.47
N ALA A 142 -7.22 4.17 6.20
CA ALA A 142 -5.95 3.60 5.76
C ALA A 142 -5.54 4.12 4.38
N GLY A 143 -6.49 4.29 3.45
CA GLY A 143 -6.21 4.83 2.12
C GLY A 143 -5.74 6.28 2.15
N VAL A 144 -6.45 7.15 2.90
CA VAL A 144 -6.04 8.55 3.07
C VAL A 144 -4.67 8.65 3.75
N ALA A 145 -4.43 7.86 4.81
CA ALA A 145 -3.12 7.81 5.45
C ALA A 145 -2.03 7.38 4.47
N GLY A 146 -2.31 6.38 3.64
CA GLY A 146 -1.39 5.88 2.61
C GLY A 146 -1.01 6.94 1.58
N LEU A 147 -1.97 7.70 1.07
CA LEU A 147 -1.72 8.80 0.14
C LEU A 147 -0.85 9.90 0.76
N ILE A 148 -1.13 10.28 2.00
CA ILE A 148 -0.32 11.27 2.72
C ILE A 148 1.11 10.77 2.93
N ILE A 149 1.28 9.54 3.40
CA ILE A 149 2.60 8.94 3.64
C ILE A 149 3.35 8.82 2.31
N CYS A 150 2.69 8.39 1.24
CA CYS A 150 3.28 8.29 -0.09
C CYS A 150 3.84 9.65 -0.55
N GLY A 151 3.08 10.73 -0.39
CA GLY A 151 3.53 12.08 -0.74
C GLY A 151 4.80 12.48 0.01
N PHE A 152 4.88 12.21 1.30
CA PHE A 152 6.09 12.51 2.07
C PHE A 152 7.27 11.62 1.70
N VAL A 153 7.07 10.32 1.62
CA VAL A 153 8.15 9.35 1.36
C VAL A 153 8.73 9.53 -0.04
N LEU A 154 7.89 9.73 -1.05
CA LEU A 154 8.33 9.89 -2.43
C LEU A 154 8.93 11.27 -2.71
N ASN A 155 8.38 12.34 -2.14
CA ASN A 155 8.96 13.68 -2.27
C ASN A 155 10.38 13.76 -1.68
N LEU A 156 10.59 13.14 -0.53
CA LEU A 156 11.92 13.08 0.07
C LEU A 156 12.91 12.33 -0.82
N SER A 157 12.46 11.24 -1.45
CA SER A 157 13.28 10.45 -2.36
C SER A 157 13.60 11.21 -3.67
N LEU A 158 12.62 11.93 -4.24
CA LEU A 158 12.81 12.71 -5.46
C LEU A 158 13.76 13.91 -5.25
N ILE A 159 13.73 14.56 -4.10
CA ILE A 159 14.65 15.63 -3.77
C ILE A 159 16.10 15.11 -3.73
N HIS A 160 16.33 13.94 -3.14
CA HIS A 160 17.67 13.35 -3.06
C HIS A 160 18.21 12.85 -4.41
N ILE A 161 17.33 12.48 -5.36
CA ILE A 161 17.76 11.99 -6.68
C ILE A 161 18.00 13.14 -7.67
N SER A 162 17.30 14.26 -7.53
CA SER A 162 17.42 15.40 -8.43
C SER A 162 18.65 16.29 -8.13
N GLU A 163 19.19 16.25 -6.92
CA GLU A 163 20.35 17.06 -6.55
C GLU A 163 21.67 16.65 -7.23
N PRO A 164 22.04 15.37 -7.38
CA PRO A 164 23.29 15.00 -8.01
C PRO A 164 23.42 15.41 -9.46
N THR A 165 22.33 15.50 -10.17
CA THR A 165 22.31 15.90 -11.58
C THR A 165 22.45 17.41 -11.79
N ARG A 166 22.12 18.22 -10.79
CA ARG A 166 22.33 19.68 -10.84
C ARG A 166 23.77 20.13 -10.53
N LEU A 167 24.53 19.28 -9.84
CA LEU A 167 25.93 19.57 -9.51
C LEU A 167 26.90 19.17 -10.61
N LEU A 168 26.44 18.50 -11.67
CA LEU A 168 27.24 18.04 -12.80
C LEU A 168 26.94 18.81 -14.11
N SER A 169 26.08 19.80 -14.09
CA SER A 169 25.79 20.76 -15.15
C SER A 169 26.33 22.13 -14.84
#